data_4699f29913aaae19c46d54806299f169
#
_entry.id   4699f29913aaae19c46d54806299f169
#
_cell.length_a   1.000
_cell.length_b   1.000
_cell.length_c   1.000
_cell.angle_alpha   90.00
_cell.angle_beta   90.00
_cell.angle_gamma   90.00
#
_symmetry.space_group_name_H-M   'P 1'
#
loop_
_entity.id
_entity.type
_entity.pdbx_description
1 polymer ?
#
loop_
_entity_poly.entity_id
_entity_poly.type
_entity_poly.pdbx_seq_one_letter_code
_entity_poly.pdbx_strand_id
1 'polypeptide(L)'
;MIRRDFLKRFGLIATGVALTDPLATAGTAMAGTIAPAAAAQQQKSDIHVKIRSPKPETDKPITVVIIGAGNRGRMYSKYSKTFNNHIKVVGVSDIIESRCNYVGDLHNVPQENRFGHYREVFERPKMADAVIIATPDDRHYEPCIKAMELGYHVLLEKPAAPTE
;
A
#
# COMPACT_ATOMS: atom_id res chain seq x y z
N MET A 1 -26.11 11.22 1.33
CA MET A 1 -25.66 11.43 2.71
C MET A 1 -24.14 11.40 2.72
N ILE A 2 -23.50 12.54 2.85
CA ILE A 2 -22.06 12.74 2.59
C ILE A 2 -21.28 12.41 3.86
N ARG A 3 -20.19 11.66 3.77
CA ARG A 3 -19.33 11.23 4.89
C ARG A 3 -18.89 12.34 5.86
N ARG A 4 -18.98 13.59 5.47
CA ARG A 4 -18.64 14.76 6.30
C ARG A 4 -19.65 15.05 7.43
N ASP A 5 -20.89 14.63 7.29
CA ASP A 5 -21.95 14.94 8.29
C ASP A 5 -22.00 13.92 9.43
N PHE A 6 -21.40 12.74 9.22
CA PHE A 6 -21.30 11.71 10.26
C PHE A 6 -20.32 12.11 11.39
N LEU A 7 -19.21 12.73 11.04
CA LEU A 7 -18.19 13.12 12.03
C LEU A 7 -18.59 14.31 12.89
N LYS A 8 -19.51 15.15 12.42
CA LYS A 8 -20.00 16.31 13.20
C LYS A 8 -21.01 15.93 14.30
N ARG A 9 -21.63 14.77 14.21
CA ARG A 9 -22.61 14.31 15.20
C ARG A 9 -22.04 13.58 16.40
N PHE A 10 -20.78 13.13 16.33
CA PHE A 10 -20.10 12.43 17.43
C PHE A 10 -19.14 13.31 18.25
N GLY A 11 -18.99 14.58 17.91
CA GLY A 11 -18.04 15.50 18.55
C GLY A 11 -18.59 16.34 19.73
N LEU A 12 -19.79 16.06 20.23
CA LEU A 12 -20.47 16.93 21.20
C LEU A 12 -20.94 16.18 22.46
N ILE A 13 -20.13 15.31 23.02
CA ILE A 13 -20.33 14.80 24.39
C ILE A 13 -18.97 14.74 25.09
N ALA A 14 -18.48 15.88 25.51
CA ALA A 14 -17.50 16.01 26.59
C ALA A 14 -17.38 17.48 27.04
N THR A 15 -18.47 18.04 27.52
CA THR A 15 -18.38 19.22 28.38
C THR A 15 -18.95 18.84 29.73
N GLY A 16 -18.08 18.83 30.72
CA GLY A 16 -18.33 18.42 32.08
C GLY A 16 -19.43 19.24 32.75
N VAL A 17 -20.30 18.54 33.43
CA VAL A 17 -21.20 19.10 34.43
C VAL A 17 -20.42 19.16 35.75
N ALA A 18 -20.07 20.36 36.18
CA ALA A 18 -19.64 20.60 37.53
C ALA A 18 -20.85 20.59 38.45
N LEU A 19 -20.98 19.54 39.27
CA LEU A 19 -21.89 19.54 40.42
C LEU A 19 -21.15 20.12 41.62
N THR A 20 -21.54 21.31 42.00
CA THR A 20 -21.17 21.91 43.28
C THR A 20 -22.17 21.43 44.33
N ASP A 21 -21.73 20.62 45.28
CA ASP A 21 -22.41 20.44 46.53
C ASP A 21 -21.58 21.02 47.69
N PRO A 22 -22.17 21.91 48.47
CA PRO A 22 -21.52 22.43 49.68
C PRO A 22 -22.08 21.71 50.91
N LEU A 23 -21.35 20.81 51.51
CA LEU A 23 -21.45 20.66 52.97
C LEU A 23 -20.29 19.83 53.55
N ALA A 24 -19.47 20.55 54.25
CA ALA A 24 -18.75 20.35 55.48
C ALA A 24 -18.46 18.92 55.99
N THR A 25 -17.28 18.58 56.36
CA THR A 25 -16.75 18.75 57.73
C THR A 25 -15.32 18.20 57.81
N ALA A 26 -14.58 18.85 58.64
CA ALA A 26 -13.19 18.66 59.00
C ALA A 26 -12.74 17.20 59.18
N GLY A 27 -11.55 16.90 58.66
CA GLY A 27 -10.81 15.65 58.94
C GLY A 27 -9.34 15.87 58.50
N THR A 28 -8.52 15.99 59.46
CA THR A 28 -7.11 16.29 59.51
C THR A 28 -6.20 15.64 58.46
N ALA A 29 -5.37 16.45 57.90
CA ALA A 29 -4.16 16.25 57.08
C ALA A 29 -3.41 14.91 57.18
N MET A 30 -3.04 14.43 56.01
CA MET A 30 -1.71 13.90 55.71
C MET A 30 -1.33 14.38 54.30
N ALA A 31 -0.37 15.23 54.24
CA ALA A 31 0.19 15.76 53.01
C ALA A 31 1.03 14.66 52.32
N GLY A 32 0.40 13.94 51.41
CA GLY A 32 1.10 13.16 50.40
C GLY A 32 1.26 14.01 49.16
N THR A 33 2.43 14.52 48.88
CA THR A 33 2.78 15.21 47.64
C THR A 33 2.69 14.22 46.50
N ILE A 34 1.56 14.18 45.83
CA ILE A 34 1.45 13.50 44.52
C ILE A 34 2.07 14.42 43.49
N ALA A 35 3.28 14.09 43.08
CA ALA A 35 3.88 14.73 41.93
C ALA A 35 2.97 14.65 40.71
N PRO A 36 2.74 15.69 39.94
CA PRO A 36 1.93 15.59 38.73
C PRO A 36 2.65 14.65 37.78
N ALA A 37 1.94 13.58 37.39
CA ALA A 37 2.38 12.70 36.32
C ALA A 37 2.71 13.59 35.10
N ALA A 38 3.97 13.57 34.72
CA ALA A 38 4.45 14.27 33.55
C ALA A 38 3.60 13.82 32.36
N ALA A 39 2.85 14.73 31.80
CA ALA A 39 2.15 14.53 30.55
C ALA A 39 3.17 14.08 29.51
N ALA A 40 3.06 12.81 29.10
CA ALA A 40 3.81 12.30 27.97
C ALA A 40 3.41 13.14 26.75
N GLN A 41 4.21 14.11 26.43
CA GLN A 41 4.10 14.86 25.19
C GLN A 41 4.34 13.85 24.07
N GLN A 42 3.26 13.40 23.44
CA GLN A 42 3.33 12.72 22.16
C GLN A 42 4.02 13.67 21.18
N GLN A 43 5.32 13.47 20.99
CA GLN A 43 6.02 14.05 19.87
C GLN A 43 5.34 13.52 18.59
N LYS A 44 4.48 14.35 18.00
CA LYS A 44 4.12 14.21 16.60
C LYS A 44 5.43 14.36 15.83
N SER A 45 6.03 13.24 15.45
CA SER A 45 7.05 13.24 14.43
C SER A 45 6.36 13.66 13.14
N ASP A 46 6.56 14.89 12.72
CA ASP A 46 6.19 15.36 11.39
C ASP A 46 7.06 14.58 10.39
N ILE A 47 6.59 13.41 10.00
CA ILE A 47 7.16 12.67 8.90
C ILE A 47 6.78 13.46 7.65
N HIS A 48 7.62 14.40 7.27
CA HIS A 48 7.56 15.02 5.95
C HIS A 48 7.93 13.97 4.91
N VAL A 49 6.94 13.17 4.50
CA VAL A 49 7.07 12.38 3.28
C VAL A 49 7.13 13.37 2.13
N LYS A 50 8.34 13.67 1.66
CA LYS A 50 8.55 14.35 0.39
C LYS A 50 7.99 13.44 -0.70
N ILE A 51 6.71 13.59 -1.03
CA ILE A 51 6.14 13.01 -2.23
C ILE A 51 6.83 13.71 -3.39
N ARG A 52 7.93 13.14 -3.86
CA ARG A 52 8.45 13.49 -5.16
C ARG A 52 7.38 13.05 -6.16
N SER A 53 6.69 14.01 -6.76
CA SER A 53 6.04 13.74 -8.04
C SER A 53 7.16 13.35 -9.00
N PRO A 54 7.27 12.10 -9.43
CA PRO A 54 8.30 11.74 -10.39
C PRO A 54 7.95 12.46 -11.69
N LYS A 55 8.62 13.56 -11.95
CA LYS A 55 8.82 13.95 -13.34
C LYS A 55 9.57 12.76 -13.94
N PRO A 56 9.06 12.08 -14.97
CA PRO A 56 9.83 11.02 -15.61
C PRO A 56 11.15 11.64 -16.05
N GLU A 57 12.25 11.21 -15.48
CA GLU A 57 13.59 11.67 -15.84
C GLU A 57 14.00 11.18 -17.24
N THR A 58 13.18 10.34 -17.85
CA THR A 58 13.45 9.75 -19.16
C THR A 58 12.21 9.83 -20.04
N ASP A 59 12.39 10.16 -21.30
CA ASP A 59 11.35 10.08 -22.35
C ASP A 59 10.97 8.62 -22.68
N LYS A 60 11.54 7.65 -21.98
CA LYS A 60 11.28 6.22 -22.17
C LYS A 60 10.22 5.73 -21.18
N PRO A 61 9.27 4.90 -21.62
CA PRO A 61 8.29 4.29 -20.74
C PRO A 61 8.97 3.38 -19.72
N ILE A 62 8.46 3.38 -18.49
CA ILE A 62 8.87 2.43 -17.44
C ILE A 62 8.44 1.03 -17.88
N THR A 63 9.38 0.10 -17.92
CA THR A 63 9.08 -1.30 -18.24
C THR A 63 8.57 -2.05 -17.01
N VAL A 64 7.52 -2.87 -17.17
CA VAL A 64 6.93 -3.61 -16.06
C VAL A 64 6.66 -5.06 -16.41
N VAL A 65 6.80 -5.93 -15.40
CA VAL A 65 6.27 -7.29 -15.42
C VAL A 65 5.04 -7.35 -14.53
N ILE A 66 3.97 -8.00 -14.99
CA ILE A 66 2.75 -8.22 -14.21
C ILE A 66 2.77 -9.62 -13.63
N ILE A 67 2.71 -9.71 -12.31
CA ILE A 67 2.61 -10.97 -11.55
C ILE A 67 1.19 -11.06 -11.00
N GLY A 68 0.41 -11.99 -11.55
CA GLY A 68 -1.02 -12.12 -11.33
C GLY A 68 -1.84 -11.36 -12.36
N ALA A 69 -2.27 -12.06 -13.44
CA ALA A 69 -3.06 -11.50 -14.55
C ALA A 69 -4.58 -11.62 -14.31
N GLY A 70 -5.01 -11.65 -13.04
CA GLY A 70 -6.42 -11.60 -12.64
C GLY A 70 -7.06 -10.23 -12.89
N ASN A 71 -8.21 -9.96 -12.26
CA ASN A 71 -8.94 -8.71 -12.46
C ASN A 71 -8.07 -7.46 -12.17
N ARG A 72 -7.29 -7.49 -11.09
CA ARG A 72 -6.42 -6.36 -10.71
C ARG A 72 -5.25 -6.21 -11.67
N GLY A 73 -4.52 -7.29 -11.96
CA GLY A 73 -3.42 -7.24 -12.93
C GLY A 73 -3.85 -6.75 -14.30
N ARG A 74 -5.03 -7.18 -14.79
CA ARG A 74 -5.62 -6.66 -16.03
C ARG A 74 -5.96 -5.18 -15.95
N MET A 75 -6.47 -4.71 -14.81
CA MET A 75 -6.79 -3.29 -14.62
C MET A 75 -5.52 -2.44 -14.70
N TYR A 76 -4.45 -2.85 -14.03
CA TYR A 76 -3.17 -2.16 -14.10
C TYR A 76 -2.56 -2.23 -15.50
N SER A 77 -2.65 -3.38 -16.17
CA SER A 77 -2.15 -3.53 -17.53
C SER A 77 -2.85 -2.59 -18.52
N LYS A 78 -4.16 -2.35 -18.37
CA LYS A 78 -4.91 -1.44 -19.23
C LYS A 78 -4.41 0.01 -19.16
N TYR A 79 -3.84 0.43 -18.03
CA TYR A 79 -3.24 1.76 -17.92
C TYR A 79 -2.16 1.98 -18.99
N SER A 80 -1.34 0.97 -19.26
CA SER A 80 -0.29 1.05 -20.27
C SER A 80 -0.83 1.16 -21.71
N LYS A 81 -2.09 0.77 -21.95
CA LYS A 81 -2.74 0.99 -23.27
C LYS A 81 -3.21 2.42 -23.45
N THR A 82 -3.67 3.05 -22.36
CA THR A 82 -4.12 4.45 -22.38
C THR A 82 -2.93 5.41 -22.39
N PHE A 83 -1.85 5.05 -21.67
CA PHE A 83 -0.65 5.87 -21.48
C PHE A 83 0.61 5.08 -21.84
N ASN A 84 0.71 4.68 -23.11
CA ASN A 84 1.77 3.82 -23.63
C ASN A 84 3.18 4.45 -23.59
N ASN A 85 3.25 5.75 -23.48
CA ASN A 85 4.50 6.49 -23.27
C ASN A 85 4.95 6.54 -21.81
N HIS A 86 4.11 6.12 -20.84
CA HIS A 86 4.46 6.09 -19.44
C HIS A 86 4.91 4.70 -18.97
N ILE A 87 4.18 3.66 -19.36
CA ILE A 87 4.41 2.28 -18.91
C ILE A 87 4.32 1.32 -20.10
N LYS A 88 5.27 0.39 -20.18
CA LYS A 88 5.28 -0.71 -21.15
C LYS A 88 5.30 -2.04 -20.43
N VAL A 89 4.32 -2.90 -20.68
CA VAL A 89 4.32 -4.28 -20.17
C VAL A 89 5.26 -5.12 -21.03
N VAL A 90 6.28 -5.71 -20.42
CA VAL A 90 7.31 -6.52 -21.10
C VAL A 90 7.30 -7.98 -20.68
N GLY A 91 6.55 -8.33 -19.63
CA GLY A 91 6.38 -9.68 -19.16
C GLY A 91 5.09 -9.85 -18.37
N VAL A 92 4.60 -11.06 -18.27
CA VAL A 92 3.41 -11.43 -17.51
C VAL A 92 3.56 -12.82 -16.91
N SER A 93 3.07 -12.99 -15.68
CA SER A 93 3.03 -14.29 -15.01
C SER A 93 1.65 -14.52 -14.39
N ASP A 94 1.07 -15.68 -14.66
CA ASP A 94 -0.14 -16.17 -13.99
C ASP A 94 -0.18 -17.70 -14.09
N ILE A 95 -0.58 -18.36 -13.00
CA ILE A 95 -0.74 -19.83 -12.96
C ILE A 95 -1.88 -20.33 -13.88
N ILE A 96 -2.79 -19.43 -14.26
CA ILE A 96 -3.86 -19.71 -15.20
C ILE A 96 -3.42 -19.22 -16.57
N GLU A 97 -3.05 -20.16 -17.43
CA GLU A 97 -2.50 -19.90 -18.76
C GLU A 97 -3.36 -18.94 -19.59
N SER A 98 -4.68 -19.13 -19.59
CA SER A 98 -5.58 -18.25 -20.34
C SER A 98 -5.54 -16.79 -19.90
N ARG A 99 -5.28 -16.53 -18.61
CA ARG A 99 -5.11 -15.17 -18.08
C ARG A 99 -3.78 -14.59 -18.51
N CYS A 100 -2.71 -15.39 -18.41
CA CYS A 100 -1.38 -15.02 -18.85
C CYS A 100 -1.41 -14.66 -20.35
N ASN A 101 -1.97 -15.52 -21.19
CA ASN A 101 -2.09 -15.29 -22.61
C ASN A 101 -2.95 -14.06 -22.94
N TYR A 102 -4.07 -13.85 -22.26
CA TYR A 102 -4.90 -12.67 -22.50
C TYR A 102 -4.12 -11.35 -22.31
N VAL A 103 -3.37 -11.22 -21.20
CA VAL A 103 -2.56 -10.01 -20.96
C VAL A 103 -1.37 -9.97 -21.90
N GLY A 104 -0.75 -11.11 -22.17
CA GLY A 104 0.35 -11.24 -23.12
C GLY A 104 -0.03 -10.74 -24.51
N ASP A 105 -1.16 -11.20 -25.04
CA ASP A 105 -1.67 -10.80 -26.37
C ASP A 105 -2.06 -9.32 -26.40
N LEU A 106 -2.75 -8.86 -25.33
CA LEU A 106 -3.13 -7.44 -25.21
C LEU A 106 -1.96 -6.48 -25.32
N HIS A 107 -0.78 -6.86 -24.83
CA HIS A 107 0.41 -6.02 -24.77
C HIS A 107 1.53 -6.44 -25.74
N ASN A 108 1.27 -7.42 -26.62
CA ASN A 108 2.26 -7.99 -27.53
C ASN A 108 3.51 -8.48 -26.77
N VAL A 109 3.31 -9.09 -25.58
CA VAL A 109 4.39 -9.71 -24.82
C VAL A 109 4.82 -10.99 -25.55
N PRO A 110 6.11 -11.16 -25.88
CA PRO A 110 6.60 -12.38 -26.51
C PRO A 110 6.34 -13.60 -25.66
N GLN A 111 6.20 -14.77 -26.29
CA GLN A 111 5.85 -16.01 -25.56
C GLN A 111 6.89 -16.38 -24.50
N GLU A 112 8.17 -16.13 -24.77
CA GLU A 112 9.28 -16.35 -23.85
C GLU A 112 9.21 -15.48 -22.59
N ASN A 113 8.40 -14.42 -22.57
CA ASN A 113 8.17 -13.54 -21.43
C ASN A 113 6.79 -13.73 -20.79
N ARG A 114 6.15 -14.86 -21.08
CA ARG A 114 4.90 -15.31 -20.45
C ARG A 114 5.20 -16.51 -19.56
N PHE A 115 4.97 -16.35 -18.27
CA PHE A 115 5.41 -17.30 -17.26
C PHE A 115 4.22 -17.95 -16.56
N GLY A 116 4.28 -19.25 -16.35
CA GLY A 116 3.29 -20.00 -15.58
C GLY A 116 3.37 -19.72 -14.09
N HIS A 117 4.56 -19.35 -13.61
CA HIS A 117 4.76 -19.03 -12.21
C HIS A 117 5.72 -17.84 -12.04
N TYR A 118 5.50 -16.97 -11.03
CA TYR A 118 6.31 -15.77 -10.81
C TYR A 118 7.80 -16.08 -10.54
N ARG A 119 8.12 -17.25 -10.00
CA ARG A 119 9.52 -17.66 -9.76
C ARG A 119 10.33 -17.68 -11.05
N GLU A 120 9.75 -18.11 -12.14
CA GLU A 120 10.39 -18.13 -13.45
C GLU A 120 10.84 -16.73 -13.92
N VAL A 121 10.11 -15.68 -13.51
CA VAL A 121 10.48 -14.28 -13.76
C VAL A 121 11.80 -13.95 -13.05
N PHE A 122 11.96 -14.44 -11.82
CA PHE A 122 13.08 -14.12 -10.95
C PHE A 122 14.30 -15.05 -11.12
N GLU A 123 14.13 -16.13 -11.84
CA GLU A 123 15.25 -17.01 -12.27
C GLU A 123 16.03 -16.42 -13.44
N ARG A 124 15.51 -15.38 -14.06
CA ARG A 124 16.14 -14.65 -15.16
C ARG A 124 16.87 -13.40 -14.68
N PRO A 125 17.81 -12.88 -15.47
CA PRO A 125 18.32 -11.53 -15.26
C PRO A 125 17.20 -10.51 -15.22
N LYS A 126 17.38 -9.44 -14.45
CA LYS A 126 16.39 -8.35 -14.34
C LYS A 126 15.96 -7.86 -15.72
N MET A 127 14.67 -8.05 -16.05
CA MET A 127 14.14 -7.82 -17.39
C MET A 127 13.25 -6.56 -17.50
N ALA A 128 12.98 -5.88 -16.37
CA ALA A 128 12.12 -4.70 -16.31
C ALA A 128 12.56 -3.75 -15.19
N ASP A 129 12.04 -2.53 -15.22
CA ASP A 129 12.29 -1.54 -14.16
C ASP A 129 11.48 -1.87 -12.90
N ALA A 130 10.24 -2.33 -13.08
CA ALA A 130 9.32 -2.60 -11.99
C ALA A 130 8.54 -3.90 -12.18
N VAL A 131 7.98 -4.40 -11.07
CA VAL A 131 6.98 -5.46 -11.07
C VAL A 131 5.68 -4.95 -10.42
N ILE A 132 4.55 -5.38 -10.97
CA ILE A 132 3.23 -5.16 -10.41
C ILE A 132 2.75 -6.49 -9.86
N ILE A 133 2.54 -6.59 -8.54
CA ILE A 133 2.11 -7.81 -7.87
C ILE A 133 0.63 -7.68 -7.54
N ALA A 134 -0.18 -8.49 -8.19
CA ALA A 134 -1.64 -8.53 -8.08
C ALA A 134 -2.16 -9.98 -7.96
N THR A 135 -1.40 -10.81 -7.25
CA THR A 135 -1.76 -12.17 -6.85
C THR A 135 -2.85 -12.13 -5.76
N PRO A 136 -3.40 -13.27 -5.32
CA PRO A 136 -4.18 -13.35 -4.08
C PRO A 136 -3.37 -12.87 -2.85
N ASP A 137 -4.06 -12.36 -1.84
CA ASP A 137 -3.49 -11.67 -0.68
C ASP A 137 -2.45 -12.51 0.09
N ASP A 138 -2.70 -13.80 0.22
CA ASP A 138 -1.81 -14.78 0.87
C ASP A 138 -0.51 -15.07 0.09
N ARG A 139 -0.41 -14.57 -1.14
CA ARG A 139 0.70 -14.79 -2.07
C ARG A 139 1.45 -13.52 -2.46
N HIS A 140 1.27 -12.46 -1.71
CA HIS A 140 1.92 -11.18 -1.96
C HIS A 140 3.36 -11.14 -1.45
N TYR A 141 3.62 -11.74 -0.29
CA TYR A 141 4.86 -11.57 0.45
C TYR A 141 6.08 -12.08 -0.31
N GLU A 142 6.08 -13.35 -0.71
CA GLU A 142 7.25 -13.99 -1.33
C GLU A 142 7.70 -13.28 -2.63
N PRO A 143 6.82 -13.02 -3.61
CA PRO A 143 7.24 -12.33 -4.82
C PRO A 143 7.65 -10.88 -4.56
N CYS A 144 7.09 -10.21 -3.55
CA CYS A 144 7.46 -8.86 -3.19
C CYS A 144 8.89 -8.78 -2.68
N ILE A 145 9.25 -9.63 -1.70
CA ILE A 145 10.61 -9.68 -1.15
C ILE A 145 11.61 -10.02 -2.25
N LYS A 146 11.31 -11.04 -3.06
CA LYS A 146 12.21 -11.47 -4.14
C LYS A 146 12.44 -10.38 -5.19
N ALA A 147 11.40 -9.66 -5.55
CA ALA A 147 11.51 -8.53 -6.46
C ALA A 147 12.41 -7.42 -5.91
N MET A 148 12.24 -7.07 -4.63
CA MET A 148 13.07 -6.05 -3.98
C MET A 148 14.54 -6.47 -3.87
N GLU A 149 14.81 -7.73 -3.53
CA GLU A 149 16.17 -8.28 -3.49
C GLU A 149 16.89 -8.17 -4.85
N LEU A 150 16.15 -8.34 -5.94
CA LEU A 150 16.65 -8.23 -7.30
C LEU A 150 16.67 -6.78 -7.82
N GLY A 151 16.32 -5.81 -6.99
CA GLY A 151 16.37 -4.39 -7.30
C GLY A 151 15.26 -3.91 -8.24
N TYR A 152 14.13 -4.61 -8.32
CA TYR A 152 12.94 -4.09 -8.99
C TYR A 152 12.24 -3.02 -8.13
N HIS A 153 11.66 -2.03 -8.77
CA HIS A 153 10.60 -1.26 -8.13
C HIS A 153 9.35 -2.12 -8.02
N VAL A 154 8.61 -2.00 -6.91
CA VAL A 154 7.43 -2.86 -6.66
C VAL A 154 6.18 -2.02 -6.48
N LEU A 155 5.13 -2.34 -7.24
CA LEU A 155 3.76 -1.95 -6.96
C LEU A 155 3.04 -3.19 -6.43
N LEU A 156 2.72 -3.18 -5.13
CA LEU A 156 2.05 -4.29 -4.46
C LEU A 156 0.58 -3.96 -4.22
N GLU A 157 -0.31 -4.90 -4.56
CA GLU A 157 -1.72 -4.79 -4.16
C GLU A 157 -1.88 -4.94 -2.65
N LYS A 158 -2.93 -4.34 -2.15
CA LYS A 158 -3.31 -4.43 -0.73
C LYS A 158 -4.17 -5.70 -0.47
N PRO A 159 -4.14 -6.26 0.73
CA PRO A 159 -3.18 -6.01 1.81
C PRO A 159 -1.81 -6.61 1.49
N ALA A 160 -0.75 -6.08 2.09
CA ALA A 160 0.60 -6.62 1.87
C ALA A 160 0.72 -8.05 2.39
N ALA A 161 0.04 -8.35 3.50
CA ALA A 161 -0.15 -9.68 4.05
C ALA A 161 -1.54 -9.78 4.70
N PRO A 162 -2.17 -10.97 4.74
CA PRO A 162 -3.49 -11.16 5.35
C PRO A 162 -3.46 -11.11 6.89
N THR A 163 -2.33 -11.43 7.49
CA THR A 163 -2.08 -11.43 8.95
C THR A 163 -0.70 -10.90 9.27
N GLU A 164 -0.54 -10.42 10.50
CA GLU A 164 0.77 -10.08 11.09
C GLU A 164 1.59 -11.34 11.38
#